data_8ebf0f04bd38f13209bc285ad9be0231
#
_entry.id   8ebf0f04bd38f13209bc285ad9be0231
#
_cell.length_a   1.000
_cell.length_b   1.000
_cell.length_c   1.000
_cell.angle_alpha   90.00
_cell.angle_beta   90.00
_cell.angle_gamma   90.00
#
_symmetry.space_group_name_H-M   'P 1'
#
loop_
_entity.id
_entity.type
_entity.pdbx_description
1 polymer ?
#
loop_
_entity_poly.entity_id
_entity_poly.type
_entity_poly.pdbx_seq_one_letter_code
_entity_poly.pdbx_strand_id
1 'polypeptide(L)' 'MNDINLRQAIIQRVYDKSNEELTDVIESSIGADERALPGLGVLFEMIWLESEPAQQQAMVGSLHAKIQKQTPVQAE' A
#
# COMPACT_ATOMS: atom_id res chain seq x y z
N MET A 1 -18.77 -7.04 -15.29
CA MET A 1 -18.42 -6.57 -14.95
C MET A 1 -18.04 -6.06 -14.50
N ASN A 2 -18.08 -5.87 -14.34
CA ASN A 2 -17.67 -5.12 -13.83
C ASN A 2 -16.97 -4.66 -13.61
N ASP A 3 -17.08 -4.38 -13.85
CA ASP A 3 -16.23 -3.87 -13.79
C ASP A 3 -15.79 -2.95 -12.94
N ILE A 4 -15.95 -3.03 -11.84
CA ILE A 4 -15.50 -2.09 -10.90
C ILE A 4 -14.03 -1.98 -11.03
N ASN A 5 -13.61 -0.76 -11.24
CA ASN A 5 -12.20 -0.50 -11.32
C ASN A 5 -11.76 -0.07 -9.94
N LEU A 6 -11.12 -0.96 -9.21
CA LEU A 6 -10.70 -0.68 -7.85
C LEU A 6 -9.74 0.49 -7.79
N ARG A 7 -8.81 0.56 -8.73
CA ARG A 7 -7.86 1.67 -8.76
C ARG A 7 -8.57 3.00 -8.82
N GLN A 8 -9.56 3.10 -9.70
CA GLN A 8 -10.27 4.35 -9.87
C GLN A 8 -11.09 4.70 -8.64
N ALA A 9 -11.69 3.69 -8.03
CA ALA A 9 -12.46 3.92 -6.81
C ALA A 9 -11.57 4.46 -5.69
N ILE A 10 -10.40 3.89 -5.54
CA ILE A 10 -9.48 4.36 -4.51
C ILE A 10 -9.01 5.78 -4.82
N ILE A 11 -8.66 6.05 -6.07
CA ILE A 11 -8.23 7.39 -6.45
C ILE A 11 -9.29 8.42 -6.11
N GLN A 12 -10.55 8.12 -6.40
CA GLN A 12 -11.61 9.05 -6.11
C GLN A 12 -11.76 9.33 -4.62
N ARG A 13 -11.52 8.30 -3.81
CA ARG A 13 -11.67 8.46 -2.36
C ARG A 13 -10.58 9.32 -1.75
N VAL A 14 -9.39 9.31 -2.34
CA VAL A 14 -8.26 10.01 -1.75
C VAL A 14 -7.84 11.26 -2.53
N TYR A 15 -8.52 11.54 -3.61
CA TYR A 15 -8.11 12.57 -4.55
C TYR A 15 -7.86 13.93 -3.90
N ASP A 16 -8.72 14.33 -2.99
CA ASP A 16 -8.63 15.65 -2.40
C ASP A 16 -8.03 15.66 -1.00
N LYS A 17 -7.40 14.56 -0.60
CA LYS A 17 -6.82 14.50 0.73
C LYS A 17 -5.44 15.14 0.76
N SER A 18 -5.13 15.77 1.88
CA SER A 18 -3.81 16.33 2.10
C SER A 18 -2.80 15.22 2.40
N ASN A 19 -1.53 15.59 2.42
CA ASN A 19 -0.49 14.62 2.77
C ASN A 19 -0.74 14.02 4.14
N GLU A 20 -1.17 14.85 5.10
CA GLU A 20 -1.43 14.36 6.44
C GLU A 20 -2.59 13.39 6.46
N GLU A 21 -3.63 13.71 5.70
CA GLU A 21 -4.78 12.82 5.64
C GLU A 21 -4.44 11.52 4.93
N LEU A 22 -3.58 11.59 3.91
CA LEU A 22 -3.14 10.38 3.22
C LEU A 22 -2.33 9.50 4.16
N THR A 23 -1.49 10.12 4.99
CA THR A 23 -0.75 9.35 5.99
C THR A 23 -1.71 8.62 6.93
N ASP A 24 -2.77 9.31 7.35
CA ASP A 24 -3.76 8.69 8.23
C ASP A 24 -4.46 7.53 7.55
N VAL A 25 -4.77 7.66 6.27
CA VAL A 25 -5.41 6.58 5.53
C VAL A 25 -4.52 5.34 5.53
N ILE A 26 -3.25 5.54 5.25
CA ILE A 26 -2.32 4.41 5.22
C ILE A 26 -2.18 3.80 6.60
N GLU A 27 -1.96 4.63 7.62
CA GLU A 27 -1.73 4.11 8.96
C GLU A 27 -2.94 3.40 9.51
N SER A 28 -4.13 3.91 9.24
CA SER A 28 -5.33 3.28 9.75
C SER A 28 -5.64 1.98 9.03
N SER A 29 -5.05 1.77 7.86
CA SER A 29 -5.26 0.53 7.12
C SER A 29 -4.30 -0.57 7.56
N ILE A 30 -3.23 -0.21 8.25
CA ILE A 30 -2.25 -1.19 8.67
C ILE A 30 -2.82 -1.97 9.86
N GLY A 31 -2.83 -3.29 9.71
CA GLY A 31 -3.37 -4.14 10.77
C GLY A 31 -4.88 -4.15 10.85
N ALA A 32 -5.54 -3.47 9.92
CA ALA A 32 -6.99 -3.48 9.89
C ALA A 32 -7.49 -4.75 9.23
N ASP A 33 -8.81 -4.80 9.01
CA ASP A 33 -9.42 -5.94 8.33
C ASP A 33 -8.73 -6.20 7.00
N GLU A 34 -8.67 -7.47 6.62
CA GLU A 34 -8.00 -7.84 5.37
C GLU A 34 -8.61 -7.14 4.16
N ARG A 35 -9.83 -6.71 4.27
CA ARG A 35 -10.47 -5.99 3.17
C ARG A 35 -9.81 -4.65 2.88
N ALA A 36 -8.97 -4.17 3.78
CA ALA A 36 -8.21 -2.94 3.53
C ALA A 36 -6.99 -3.18 2.64
N LEU A 37 -6.57 -4.43 2.49
CA LEU A 37 -5.34 -4.72 1.76
C LEU A 37 -5.38 -4.34 0.29
N PRO A 38 -6.48 -4.61 -0.44
CA PRO A 38 -6.52 -4.19 -1.85
C PRO A 38 -6.35 -2.68 -2.00
N GLY A 39 -6.95 -1.89 -1.12
CA GLY A 39 -6.78 -0.45 -1.18
C GLY A 39 -5.35 -0.04 -0.91
N LEU A 40 -4.72 -0.65 0.10
CA LEU A 40 -3.31 -0.39 0.37
C LEU A 40 -2.45 -0.73 -0.83
N GLY A 41 -2.79 -1.84 -1.51
CA GLY A 41 -2.05 -2.23 -2.70
C GLY A 41 -2.12 -1.17 -3.79
N VAL A 42 -3.29 -0.60 -4.01
CA VAL A 42 -3.45 0.45 -4.98
C VAL A 42 -2.60 1.67 -4.60
N LEU A 43 -2.64 2.05 -3.33
CA LEU A 43 -1.86 3.18 -2.86
C LEU A 43 -0.37 2.92 -3.04
N PHE A 44 0.09 1.72 -2.70
CA PHE A 44 1.49 1.40 -2.88
C PHE A 44 1.88 1.42 -4.35
N GLU A 45 1.01 0.90 -5.21
CA GLU A 45 1.29 0.93 -6.64
C GLU A 45 1.53 2.36 -7.12
N MET A 46 0.69 3.28 -6.64
CA MET A 46 0.85 4.67 -7.05
C MET A 46 2.15 5.28 -6.51
N ILE A 47 2.49 4.95 -5.27
CA ILE A 47 3.76 5.41 -4.70
C ILE A 47 4.93 4.91 -5.54
N TRP A 48 4.89 3.64 -5.88
CA TRP A 48 5.96 3.03 -6.65
C TRP A 48 6.15 3.71 -8.00
N LEU A 49 5.03 3.93 -8.70
CA LEU A 49 5.10 4.51 -10.02
C LEU A 49 5.59 5.96 -10.02
N GLU A 50 5.35 6.65 -8.92
CA GLU A 50 5.75 8.05 -8.80
C GLU A 50 7.16 8.19 -8.23
N SER A 51 7.78 7.10 -7.80
CA SER A 51 9.07 7.16 -7.12
C SER A 51 10.21 6.97 -8.09
N GLU A 52 11.34 7.60 -7.79
CA GLU A 52 12.56 7.42 -8.56
C GLU A 52 13.19 6.06 -8.22
N PRO A 53 14.05 5.54 -9.12
CA PRO A 53 14.65 4.23 -8.86
C PRO A 53 15.35 4.10 -7.52
N ALA A 54 16.03 5.15 -7.07
CA ALA A 54 16.69 5.08 -5.78
C ALA A 54 15.69 4.92 -4.64
N GLN A 55 14.55 5.61 -4.75
CA GLN A 55 13.50 5.47 -3.75
C GLN A 55 12.88 4.09 -3.80
N GLN A 56 12.71 3.56 -4.99
CA GLN A 56 12.16 2.21 -5.15
C GLN A 56 13.07 1.18 -4.50
N GLN A 57 14.38 1.32 -4.68
CA GLN A 57 15.32 0.40 -4.07
C GLN A 57 15.28 0.52 -2.55
N ALA A 58 15.14 1.73 -2.04
CA ALA A 58 15.02 1.92 -0.60
C ALA A 58 13.77 1.26 -0.05
N MET A 59 12.66 1.35 -0.79
CA MET A 59 11.42 0.70 -0.37
C MET A 59 11.58 -0.82 -0.36
N VAL A 60 12.23 -1.36 -1.37
CA VAL A 60 12.47 -2.80 -1.42
C VAL A 60 13.37 -3.22 -0.27
N GLY A 61 14.38 -2.41 0.04
CA GLY A 61 15.24 -2.69 1.17
C GLY A 61 14.47 -2.74 2.49
N SER A 62 13.56 -1.78 2.67
CA SER A 62 12.73 -1.77 3.86
C SER A 62 11.84 -3.00 3.92
N LEU A 63 11.26 -3.37 2.78
CA LEU A 63 10.42 -4.54 2.72
C LEU A 63 11.21 -5.79 3.07
N HIS A 64 12.38 -5.93 2.48
CA HIS A 64 13.22 -7.09 2.73
C HIS A 64 13.59 -7.19 4.22
N ALA A 65 13.97 -6.07 4.81
CA ALA A 65 14.33 -6.06 6.23
C ALA A 65 13.15 -6.47 7.10
N LYS A 66 11.94 -5.99 6.75
CA LYS A 66 10.76 -6.34 7.53
C LYS A 66 10.43 -7.81 7.40
N ILE A 67 10.56 -8.34 6.19
CA ILE A 67 10.27 -9.76 5.97
C ILE A 67 11.20 -10.63 6.78
N GLN A 68 12.49 -10.23 6.88
CA GLN A 68 13.45 -11.02 7.63
C GLN A 68 13.15 -11.04 9.12
N LYS A 69 12.44 -10.04 9.62
CA LYS A 69 12.06 -10.02 11.02
C LYS A 69 10.82 -10.82 11.30
N GLN A 70 10.08 -11.21 10.27
CA GLN A 70 8.85 -11.95 10.45
C GLN A 70 9.18 -13.44 10.58
N THR A 71 8.42 -14.13 11.42
CA THR A 71 8.49 -15.57 11.46
C THR A 71 7.56 -16.10 10.39
N PRO A 72 8.10 -16.80 9.40
CA PRO A 72 7.23 -17.29 8.33
C PRO A 72 6.19 -18.25 8.88
N VAL A 73 5.03 -18.21 8.30
CA VAL A 73 4.02 -19.20 8.61
C VAL A 73 4.49 -20.52 8.01
N GLN A 74 4.56 -21.53 8.84
CA GLN A 74 5.02 -22.83 8.36
C GLN A 74 3.89 -23.51 7.65
N ALA A 75 4.16 -23.91 6.46
CA ALA A 75 3.15 -24.58 5.70
C ALA A 75 3.18 -26.04 5.97
N GLU A 76 3.89 -26.49 6.66
CA GLU A 76 4.05 -27.80 6.85
C GLU A 76 3.29 -28.63 6.99
#